data_52d644cefc3d863bdbf5b711d2e4adfd
#
_entry.id   52d644cefc3d863bdbf5b711d2e4adfd
#
_cell.length_a   1.000
_cell.length_b   1.000
_cell.length_c   1.000
_cell.angle_alpha   90.00
_cell.angle_beta   90.00
_cell.angle_gamma   90.00
#
_symmetry.space_group_name_H-M   'P 1'
#
loop_
_entity.id
_entity.type
_entity.pdbx_description
1 polymer ?
#
loop_
_entity_poly.entity_id
_entity_poly.type
_entity_poly.pdbx_seq_one_letter_code
_entity_poly.pdbx_strand_id
1 'polypeptide(L)'
;MNLTNTLNGHRKKNGEISIRLYVSDGEKRRYLPTGLSILPKYWDKNKGEVKSTYALAKPYNRKLLLHKRKVEGYLLQGGKLEYYGKKAETGSVIAFFEEYMDSKHGLNPNTLKSYKTALKRLREYAAFTGESDISWSDIDKSFYHDFSEWVLQNGANWSGLTKHLRLIKKLMKVSYEKGVHENDAYLQSWFKARDNQKPDKIYLTREEIVKLEQLDLSTVPHLKRERDRFLLAYYFLMRFSDVVKVSKANFFEQDGDRYLSYISQKENTPATVPVKKAAWAICEAYGFNFSFTANQVANRLLKQVASLAGITQLVTQGSRTEPKCQFVTFHTARRSGATNLRLMGASLKTIADIGGWKKLSTVERYLRASGMDSAKLAKKLGVFD
;
A
#
# COMPACT_ATOMS: atom_id res chain seq x y z
N MET A 1 -11.64 -35.23 -28.56
CA MET A 1 -11.20 -33.89 -28.14
C MET A 1 -9.71 -33.75 -28.35
N ASN A 2 -9.26 -32.69 -29.05
CA ASN A 2 -7.87 -32.35 -29.28
C ASN A 2 -7.62 -30.88 -28.93
N LEU A 3 -6.53 -30.61 -28.18
CA LEU A 3 -6.14 -29.26 -27.75
C LEU A 3 -4.66 -29.05 -28.07
N THR A 4 -4.35 -28.09 -28.98
CA THR A 4 -2.98 -27.85 -29.42
C THR A 4 -2.72 -26.33 -29.52
N ASN A 5 -1.64 -25.87 -28.91
CA ASN A 5 -1.24 -24.48 -29.09
C ASN A 5 -0.60 -24.27 -30.47
N THR A 6 -0.98 -23.20 -31.14
CA THR A 6 -0.49 -22.85 -32.48
C THR A 6 -0.23 -21.36 -32.62
N LEU A 7 0.59 -20.97 -33.61
CA LEU A 7 0.73 -19.56 -33.97
C LEU A 7 -0.40 -19.12 -34.91
N ASN A 8 -0.86 -17.88 -34.75
CA ASN A 8 -1.77 -17.24 -35.71
C ASN A 8 -1.02 -16.94 -37.03
N GLY A 9 -1.73 -16.87 -38.15
CA GLY A 9 -1.14 -16.56 -39.46
C GLY A 9 -0.64 -15.11 -39.66
N HIS A 10 -1.03 -14.16 -38.76
CA HIS A 10 -0.72 -12.74 -38.92
C HIS A 10 0.39 -12.28 -37.99
N ARG A 11 1.40 -11.57 -38.56
CA ARG A 11 2.45 -10.91 -37.78
C ARG A 11 2.02 -9.53 -37.32
N LYS A 12 2.33 -9.18 -36.08
CA LYS A 12 2.21 -7.83 -35.54
C LYS A 12 3.31 -6.92 -36.09
N LYS A 13 3.17 -5.59 -35.92
CA LYS A 13 4.19 -4.60 -36.36
C LYS A 13 5.58 -4.85 -35.75
N ASN A 14 5.65 -5.42 -34.54
CA ASN A 14 6.89 -5.77 -33.84
C ASN A 14 7.46 -7.15 -34.25
N GLY A 15 6.92 -7.81 -35.28
CA GLY A 15 7.35 -9.13 -35.78
C GLY A 15 6.85 -10.32 -34.97
N GLU A 16 6.19 -10.13 -33.86
CA GLU A 16 5.60 -11.20 -33.04
C GLU A 16 4.33 -11.77 -33.68
N ILE A 17 4.03 -13.01 -33.34
CA ILE A 17 2.81 -13.71 -33.74
C ILE A 17 2.06 -14.14 -32.49
N SER A 18 0.74 -13.94 -32.48
CA SER A 18 -0.11 -14.36 -31.36
C SER A 18 -0.21 -15.88 -31.28
N ILE A 19 -0.09 -16.41 -30.07
CA ILE A 19 -0.30 -17.85 -29.80
C ILE A 19 -1.81 -18.06 -29.57
N ARG A 20 -2.37 -19.10 -30.17
CA ARG A 20 -3.78 -19.51 -30.01
C ARG A 20 -3.83 -20.97 -29.58
N LEU A 21 -4.84 -21.31 -28.80
CA LEU A 21 -5.16 -22.71 -28.52
C LEU A 21 -6.19 -23.18 -29.57
N TYR A 22 -5.79 -24.12 -30.40
CA TYR A 22 -6.69 -24.87 -31.27
C TYR A 22 -7.40 -25.94 -30.46
N VAL A 23 -8.72 -25.96 -30.53
CA VAL A 23 -9.55 -26.94 -29.85
C VAL A 23 -10.48 -27.58 -30.87
N SER A 24 -10.53 -28.89 -30.87
CA SER A 24 -11.49 -29.67 -31.66
C SER A 24 -12.20 -30.67 -30.75
N ASP A 25 -13.53 -30.64 -30.79
CA ASP A 25 -14.38 -31.54 -30.04
C ASP A 25 -15.51 -32.03 -30.93
N GLY A 26 -15.42 -33.27 -31.36
CA GLY A 26 -16.25 -33.81 -32.43
C GLY A 26 -16.05 -33.03 -33.75
N GLU A 27 -17.15 -32.58 -34.33
CA GLU A 27 -17.14 -31.79 -35.59
C GLU A 27 -16.83 -30.29 -35.36
N LYS A 28 -16.87 -29.83 -34.10
CA LYS A 28 -16.68 -28.41 -33.77
C LYS A 28 -15.22 -28.09 -33.58
N ARG A 29 -14.79 -26.95 -34.14
CA ARG A 29 -13.40 -26.48 -34.11
C ARG A 29 -13.38 -24.99 -33.76
N ARG A 30 -12.48 -24.58 -32.85
CA ARG A 30 -12.28 -23.18 -32.50
C ARG A 30 -10.81 -22.88 -32.23
N TYR A 31 -10.41 -21.63 -32.49
CA TYR A 31 -9.15 -21.05 -32.07
C TYR A 31 -9.41 -20.08 -30.93
N LEU A 32 -8.89 -20.39 -29.76
CA LEU A 32 -9.06 -19.56 -28.56
C LEU A 32 -7.80 -18.72 -28.36
N PRO A 33 -7.94 -17.41 -28.09
CA PRO A 33 -6.79 -16.53 -27.83
C PRO A 33 -6.15 -16.88 -26.49
N THR A 34 -4.81 -16.94 -26.45
CA THR A 34 -4.05 -17.18 -25.20
C THR A 34 -3.61 -15.88 -24.53
N GLY A 35 -3.75 -14.74 -25.24
CA GLY A 35 -3.23 -13.44 -24.80
C GLY A 35 -1.69 -13.34 -24.87
N LEU A 36 -1.01 -14.33 -25.42
CA LEU A 36 0.45 -14.35 -25.59
C LEU A 36 0.84 -14.15 -27.04
N SER A 37 1.99 -13.51 -27.24
CA SER A 37 2.61 -13.34 -28.57
C SER A 37 4.10 -13.61 -28.45
N ILE A 38 4.71 -14.11 -29.53
CA ILE A 38 6.11 -14.47 -29.54
C ILE A 38 6.72 -14.29 -30.94
N LEU A 39 8.03 -14.05 -31.02
CA LEU A 39 8.76 -14.12 -32.27
C LEU A 39 8.83 -15.59 -32.75
N PRO A 40 8.59 -15.90 -34.04
CA PRO A 40 8.53 -17.27 -34.56
C PRO A 40 9.76 -18.12 -34.25
N LYS A 41 10.93 -17.53 -34.16
CA LYS A 41 12.20 -18.22 -33.86
C LYS A 41 12.20 -18.91 -32.48
N TYR A 42 11.41 -18.42 -31.54
CA TYR A 42 11.29 -18.97 -30.18
C TYR A 42 10.13 -19.96 -30.03
N TRP A 43 9.40 -20.26 -31.10
CA TRP A 43 8.27 -21.19 -31.06
C TRP A 43 8.70 -22.60 -31.52
N ASP A 44 8.34 -23.60 -30.74
CA ASP A 44 8.46 -25.01 -31.13
C ASP A 44 7.10 -25.48 -31.66
N LYS A 45 7.03 -25.63 -32.98
CA LYS A 45 5.81 -26.03 -33.70
C LYS A 45 5.39 -27.47 -33.37
N ASN A 46 6.36 -28.37 -33.13
CA ASN A 46 6.07 -29.78 -32.87
C ASN A 46 5.51 -30.00 -31.47
N LYS A 47 6.05 -29.28 -30.46
CA LYS A 47 5.60 -29.37 -29.08
C LYS A 47 4.44 -28.43 -28.78
N GLY A 48 4.20 -27.42 -29.60
CA GLY A 48 3.23 -26.36 -29.32
C GLY A 48 3.61 -25.54 -28.11
N GLU A 49 4.89 -25.25 -27.89
CA GLU A 49 5.46 -24.60 -26.72
C GLU A 49 6.52 -23.56 -27.11
N VAL A 50 6.81 -22.68 -26.18
CA VAL A 50 7.90 -21.71 -26.28
C VAL A 50 9.22 -22.39 -25.94
N LYS A 51 10.22 -22.25 -26.84
CA LYS A 51 11.56 -22.83 -26.68
C LYS A 51 12.26 -22.29 -25.43
N SER A 52 13.03 -23.13 -24.75
CA SER A 52 13.79 -22.79 -23.54
C SER A 52 14.80 -21.66 -23.72
N THR A 53 15.20 -21.37 -24.98
CA THR A 53 16.08 -20.25 -25.33
C THR A 53 15.43 -18.87 -25.18
N TYR A 54 14.11 -18.80 -24.98
CA TYR A 54 13.42 -17.55 -24.70
C TYR A 54 13.39 -17.27 -23.19
N ALA A 55 13.80 -16.07 -22.78
CA ALA A 55 13.94 -15.71 -21.36
C ALA A 55 12.66 -15.93 -20.53
N LEU A 56 11.48 -15.75 -21.13
CA LEU A 56 10.18 -15.94 -20.49
C LEU A 56 9.52 -17.28 -20.86
N ALA A 57 10.29 -18.29 -21.30
CA ALA A 57 9.75 -19.58 -21.73
C ALA A 57 8.93 -20.28 -20.63
N LYS A 58 9.47 -20.35 -19.39
CA LYS A 58 8.79 -21.01 -18.25
C LYS A 58 7.44 -20.39 -17.93
N PRO A 59 7.30 -19.06 -17.69
CA PRO A 59 6.00 -18.45 -17.43
C PRO A 59 5.04 -18.57 -18.61
N TYR A 60 5.52 -18.46 -19.87
CA TYR A 60 4.68 -18.62 -21.05
C TYR A 60 4.12 -20.03 -21.16
N ASN A 61 4.98 -21.05 -21.08
CA ASN A 61 4.54 -22.45 -21.19
C ASN A 61 3.61 -22.84 -20.03
N ARG A 62 3.87 -22.33 -18.81
CA ARG A 62 2.94 -22.51 -17.69
C ARG A 62 1.57 -21.92 -17.99
N LYS A 63 1.51 -20.71 -18.55
CA LYS A 63 0.24 -20.06 -18.92
C LYS A 63 -0.49 -20.84 -20.01
N LEU A 64 0.21 -21.29 -21.04
CA LEU A 64 -0.36 -22.12 -22.10
C LEU A 64 -0.95 -23.43 -21.55
N LEU A 65 -0.23 -24.08 -20.65
CA LEU A 65 -0.70 -25.31 -19.98
C LEU A 65 -1.95 -25.06 -19.12
N LEU A 66 -1.97 -24.00 -18.35
CA LEU A 66 -3.12 -23.64 -17.53
C LEU A 66 -4.35 -23.34 -18.38
N HIS A 67 -4.19 -22.58 -19.47
CA HIS A 67 -5.27 -22.30 -20.40
C HIS A 67 -5.80 -23.60 -21.04
N LYS A 68 -4.92 -24.49 -21.47
CA LYS A 68 -5.29 -25.80 -22.02
C LYS A 68 -6.11 -26.61 -21.01
N ARG A 69 -5.64 -26.72 -19.76
CA ARG A 69 -6.34 -27.45 -18.68
C ARG A 69 -7.71 -26.84 -18.35
N LYS A 70 -7.84 -25.50 -18.37
CA LYS A 70 -9.09 -24.80 -18.13
C LYS A 70 -10.14 -25.16 -19.19
N VAL A 71 -9.74 -25.15 -20.46
CA VAL A 71 -10.61 -25.54 -21.58
C VAL A 71 -10.99 -27.01 -21.49
N GLU A 72 -10.03 -27.88 -21.24
CA GLU A 72 -10.22 -29.31 -21.08
C GLU A 72 -11.19 -29.64 -19.95
N GLY A 73 -10.98 -29.04 -18.76
CA GLY A 73 -11.85 -29.21 -17.61
C GLY A 73 -13.30 -28.75 -17.89
N TYR A 74 -13.48 -27.61 -18.57
CA TYR A 74 -14.81 -27.15 -18.97
C TYR A 74 -15.54 -28.14 -19.89
N LEU A 75 -14.83 -28.67 -20.89
CA LEU A 75 -15.43 -29.63 -21.83
C LEU A 75 -15.71 -30.99 -21.15
N LEU A 76 -14.84 -31.47 -20.29
CA LEU A 76 -15.06 -32.69 -19.50
C LEU A 76 -16.22 -32.60 -18.52
N GLN A 77 -16.56 -31.41 -18.05
CA GLN A 77 -17.75 -31.12 -17.22
C GLN A 77 -19.04 -30.97 -18.05
N GLY A 78 -19.02 -31.29 -19.32
CA GLY A 78 -20.18 -31.20 -20.21
C GLY A 78 -20.41 -29.82 -20.84
N GLY A 79 -19.45 -28.90 -20.68
CA GLY A 79 -19.48 -27.60 -21.36
C GLY A 79 -19.36 -27.76 -22.88
N LYS A 80 -20.11 -26.96 -23.67
CA LYS A 80 -20.03 -27.00 -25.13
C LYS A 80 -19.01 -25.99 -25.63
N LEU A 81 -18.12 -26.41 -26.55
CA LEU A 81 -17.05 -25.60 -27.10
C LEU A 81 -17.53 -24.26 -27.69
N GLU A 82 -18.74 -24.21 -28.25
CA GLU A 82 -19.34 -23.00 -28.80
C GLU A 82 -19.63 -21.91 -27.75
N TYR A 83 -19.80 -22.30 -26.49
CA TYR A 83 -20.07 -21.39 -25.38
C TYR A 83 -18.83 -21.13 -24.54
N TYR A 84 -17.72 -21.83 -24.77
CA TYR A 84 -16.47 -21.56 -24.04
C TYR A 84 -16.01 -20.12 -24.30
N GLY A 85 -15.79 -19.35 -23.25
CA GLY A 85 -15.42 -17.93 -23.36
C GLY A 85 -16.57 -16.98 -23.79
N LYS A 86 -17.77 -17.52 -24.10
CA LYS A 86 -18.98 -16.70 -24.06
C LYS A 86 -19.42 -16.65 -22.60
N LYS A 87 -19.38 -15.47 -22.02
CA LYS A 87 -19.84 -15.27 -20.64
C LYS A 87 -21.31 -15.71 -20.55
N ALA A 88 -21.63 -16.68 -19.69
CA ALA A 88 -22.87 -16.60 -18.97
C ALA A 88 -22.86 -15.25 -18.25
N GLU A 89 -23.97 -14.54 -18.20
CA GLU A 89 -24.13 -13.18 -17.63
C GLU A 89 -23.89 -13.14 -16.11
N THR A 90 -22.78 -13.70 -15.63
CA THR A 90 -22.29 -13.52 -14.28
C THR A 90 -21.48 -12.24 -14.29
N GLY A 91 -22.04 -11.21 -13.71
CA GLY A 91 -21.61 -9.82 -13.78
C GLY A 91 -20.09 -9.59 -13.73
N SER A 92 -19.66 -8.66 -14.53
CA SER A 92 -18.30 -8.17 -14.65
C SER A 92 -17.75 -7.68 -13.29
N VAL A 93 -16.60 -8.17 -12.88
CA VAL A 93 -15.87 -7.66 -11.68
C VAL A 93 -15.48 -6.20 -11.90
N ILE A 94 -15.03 -5.85 -13.10
CA ILE A 94 -14.57 -4.51 -13.46
C ILE A 94 -15.76 -3.54 -13.47
N ALA A 95 -16.87 -3.89 -14.14
CA ALA A 95 -18.06 -3.05 -14.16
C ALA A 95 -18.66 -2.88 -12.76
N PHE A 96 -18.75 -3.95 -11.97
CA PHE A 96 -19.21 -3.84 -10.58
C PHE A 96 -18.31 -2.94 -9.74
N PHE A 97 -17.00 -2.99 -9.96
CA PHE A 97 -16.06 -2.12 -9.24
C PHE A 97 -16.28 -0.64 -9.57
N GLU A 98 -16.55 -0.32 -10.83
CA GLU A 98 -16.87 1.04 -11.27
C GLU A 98 -18.18 1.53 -10.63
N GLU A 99 -19.23 0.75 -10.74
CA GLU A 99 -20.52 1.04 -10.10
C GLU A 99 -20.38 1.21 -8.58
N TYR A 100 -19.60 0.32 -7.94
CA TYR A 100 -19.32 0.42 -6.51
C TYR A 100 -18.61 1.71 -6.12
N MET A 101 -17.67 2.17 -6.95
CA MET A 101 -16.98 3.45 -6.69
C MET A 101 -17.92 4.64 -6.85
N ASP A 102 -18.74 4.63 -7.90
CA ASP A 102 -19.67 5.71 -8.20
C ASP A 102 -20.80 5.80 -7.16
N SER A 103 -21.24 4.65 -6.62
CA SER A 103 -22.23 4.60 -5.54
C SER A 103 -21.74 5.14 -4.20
N LYS A 104 -20.43 5.33 -4.03
CA LYS A 104 -19.83 5.79 -2.77
C LYS A 104 -19.56 7.30 -2.78
N HIS A 105 -20.62 8.09 -2.61
CA HIS A 105 -20.49 9.54 -2.41
C HIS A 105 -19.70 9.85 -1.13
N GLY A 106 -18.82 10.85 -1.18
CA GLY A 106 -18.07 11.33 -0.01
C GLY A 106 -16.86 10.48 0.42
N LEU A 107 -16.37 9.57 -0.43
CA LEU A 107 -15.12 8.87 -0.15
C LEU A 107 -13.96 9.86 -0.04
N ASN A 108 -13.10 9.63 0.96
CA ASN A 108 -11.85 10.37 1.08
C ASN A 108 -11.03 10.25 -0.24
N PRO A 109 -10.50 11.34 -0.80
CA PRO A 109 -9.74 11.35 -2.06
C PRO A 109 -8.62 10.30 -2.14
N ASN A 110 -7.93 10.03 -1.02
CA ASN A 110 -6.88 9.00 -0.97
C ASN A 110 -7.45 7.58 -1.06
N THR A 111 -8.65 7.35 -0.53
CA THR A 111 -9.35 6.07 -0.66
C THR A 111 -9.78 5.87 -2.11
N LEU A 112 -10.36 6.88 -2.73
CA LEU A 112 -10.75 6.85 -4.15
C LEU A 112 -9.53 6.61 -5.06
N LYS A 113 -8.39 7.28 -4.79
CA LYS A 113 -7.14 7.04 -5.52
C LYS A 113 -6.66 5.59 -5.40
N SER A 114 -6.78 4.99 -4.21
CA SER A 114 -6.42 3.58 -4.00
C SER A 114 -7.34 2.63 -4.77
N TYR A 115 -8.63 2.94 -4.85
CA TYR A 115 -9.61 2.17 -5.63
C TYR A 115 -9.32 2.27 -7.13
N LYS A 116 -9.13 3.48 -7.66
CA LYS A 116 -8.75 3.70 -9.07
C LYS A 116 -7.47 2.95 -9.44
N THR A 117 -6.48 2.92 -8.55
CA THR A 117 -5.22 2.17 -8.78
C THR A 117 -5.48 0.66 -8.84
N ALA A 118 -6.31 0.11 -7.96
CA ALA A 118 -6.61 -1.31 -7.96
C ALA A 118 -7.45 -1.71 -9.18
N LEU A 119 -8.43 -0.90 -9.58
CA LEU A 119 -9.20 -1.09 -10.79
C LEU A 119 -8.31 -1.08 -12.05
N LYS A 120 -7.39 -0.10 -12.13
CA LYS A 120 -6.41 -0.05 -13.21
C LYS A 120 -5.59 -1.36 -13.29
N ARG A 121 -5.12 -1.90 -12.15
CA ARG A 121 -4.38 -3.16 -12.11
C ARG A 121 -5.22 -4.37 -12.53
N LEU A 122 -6.50 -4.41 -12.17
CA LEU A 122 -7.41 -5.46 -12.65
C LEU A 122 -7.60 -5.42 -14.17
N ARG A 123 -7.78 -4.22 -14.75
CA ARG A 123 -7.90 -4.04 -16.20
C ARG A 123 -6.62 -4.43 -16.95
N GLU A 124 -5.47 -3.98 -16.43
CA GLU A 124 -4.16 -4.34 -17.00
C GLU A 124 -3.92 -5.84 -16.94
N TYR A 125 -4.34 -6.51 -15.87
CA TYR A 125 -4.25 -7.95 -15.74
C TYR A 125 -5.22 -8.68 -16.69
N ALA A 126 -6.47 -8.24 -16.80
CA ALA A 126 -7.42 -8.79 -17.77
C ALA A 126 -6.85 -8.69 -19.20
N ALA A 127 -6.35 -7.52 -19.59
CA ALA A 127 -5.71 -7.33 -20.89
C ALA A 127 -4.48 -8.26 -21.08
N PHE A 128 -3.66 -8.43 -20.04
CA PHE A 128 -2.53 -9.36 -20.06
C PHE A 128 -2.96 -10.82 -20.27
N THR A 129 -4.09 -11.23 -19.70
CA THR A 129 -4.64 -12.59 -19.90
C THR A 129 -5.38 -12.76 -21.23
N GLY A 130 -5.53 -11.66 -22.01
CA GLY A 130 -6.26 -11.66 -23.27
C GLY A 130 -7.76 -11.52 -23.11
N GLU A 131 -8.21 -11.15 -21.91
CA GLU A 131 -9.62 -10.94 -21.59
C GLU A 131 -9.95 -9.45 -21.54
N SER A 132 -11.17 -9.09 -21.88
CA SER A 132 -11.68 -7.71 -21.73
C SER A 132 -12.13 -7.41 -20.30
N ASP A 133 -12.37 -8.46 -19.50
CA ASP A 133 -12.90 -8.37 -18.16
C ASP A 133 -12.57 -9.64 -17.34
N ILE A 134 -12.88 -9.61 -16.04
CA ILE A 134 -12.74 -10.71 -15.10
C ILE A 134 -14.13 -11.11 -14.63
N SER A 135 -14.46 -12.38 -14.73
CA SER A 135 -15.71 -12.93 -14.18
C SER A 135 -15.52 -13.24 -12.69
N TRP A 136 -16.61 -13.19 -11.92
CA TRP A 136 -16.58 -13.61 -10.50
C TRP A 136 -16.16 -15.07 -10.33
N SER A 137 -16.51 -15.95 -11.25
CA SER A 137 -16.08 -17.35 -11.25
C SER A 137 -14.57 -17.52 -11.48
N ASP A 138 -13.94 -16.56 -12.12
CA ASP A 138 -12.50 -16.63 -12.42
C ASP A 138 -11.62 -16.28 -11.21
N ILE A 139 -12.22 -15.68 -10.17
CA ILE A 139 -11.50 -15.36 -8.94
C ILE A 139 -11.38 -16.62 -8.06
N ASP A 140 -10.47 -17.49 -8.44
CA ASP A 140 -10.12 -18.72 -7.74
C ASP A 140 -8.69 -18.65 -7.16
N LYS A 141 -8.19 -19.79 -6.67
CA LYS A 141 -6.83 -19.90 -6.13
C LYS A 141 -5.75 -19.65 -7.20
N SER A 142 -6.02 -20.03 -8.45
CA SER A 142 -5.09 -19.78 -9.57
C SER A 142 -5.01 -18.28 -9.88
N PHE A 143 -6.16 -17.64 -9.99
CA PHE A 143 -6.23 -16.18 -10.13
C PHE A 143 -5.45 -15.46 -9.04
N TYR A 144 -5.62 -15.86 -7.78
CA TYR A 144 -4.90 -15.26 -6.66
C TYR A 144 -3.38 -15.33 -6.83
N HIS A 145 -2.85 -16.49 -7.23
CA HIS A 145 -1.42 -16.67 -7.45
C HIS A 145 -0.92 -15.91 -8.68
N ASP A 146 -1.61 -16.07 -9.81
CA ASP A 146 -1.19 -15.49 -11.09
C ASP A 146 -1.29 -13.96 -11.08
N PHE A 147 -2.37 -13.41 -10.52
CA PHE A 147 -2.51 -11.97 -10.30
C PHE A 147 -1.45 -11.42 -9.35
N SER A 148 -1.17 -12.14 -8.24
CA SER A 148 -0.16 -11.72 -7.28
C SER A 148 1.24 -11.68 -7.89
N GLU A 149 1.62 -12.71 -8.64
CA GLU A 149 2.90 -12.78 -9.32
C GLU A 149 3.01 -11.68 -10.39
N TRP A 150 1.98 -11.52 -11.21
CA TRP A 150 1.95 -10.50 -12.24
C TRP A 150 2.07 -9.07 -11.66
N VAL A 151 1.34 -8.76 -10.58
CA VAL A 151 1.39 -7.43 -9.93
C VAL A 151 2.78 -7.13 -9.39
N LEU A 152 3.47 -8.12 -8.79
CA LEU A 152 4.83 -7.97 -8.28
C LEU A 152 5.84 -7.77 -9.42
N GLN A 153 5.73 -8.53 -10.52
CA GLN A 153 6.59 -8.40 -11.69
C GLN A 153 6.38 -7.05 -12.41
N ASN A 154 5.18 -6.45 -12.31
CA ASN A 154 4.85 -5.15 -12.89
C ASN A 154 5.04 -3.97 -11.92
N GLY A 155 6.06 -4.04 -11.08
CA GLY A 155 6.59 -2.92 -10.29
C GLY A 155 5.87 -2.61 -8.99
N ALA A 156 4.91 -3.41 -8.56
CA ALA A 156 4.35 -3.28 -7.23
C ALA A 156 5.22 -4.01 -6.19
N ASN A 157 5.28 -3.47 -5.00
CA ASN A 157 5.83 -4.19 -3.85
C ASN A 157 4.72 -4.98 -3.11
N TRP A 158 5.10 -5.82 -2.16
CA TRP A 158 4.18 -6.62 -1.36
C TRP A 158 3.11 -5.80 -0.65
N SER A 159 3.43 -4.59 -0.18
CA SER A 159 2.46 -3.70 0.47
C SER A 159 1.40 -3.18 -0.52
N GLY A 160 1.79 -2.93 -1.76
CA GLY A 160 0.89 -2.57 -2.86
C GLY A 160 -0.05 -3.72 -3.20
N LEU A 161 0.51 -4.92 -3.43
CA LEU A 161 -0.27 -6.14 -3.70
C LEU A 161 -1.29 -6.42 -2.58
N THR A 162 -0.86 -6.35 -1.31
CA THR A 162 -1.75 -6.54 -0.16
C THR A 162 -2.95 -5.60 -0.19
N LYS A 163 -2.77 -4.35 -0.63
CA LYS A 163 -3.88 -3.39 -0.75
C LYS A 163 -4.85 -3.80 -1.86
N HIS A 164 -4.35 -4.25 -3.00
CA HIS A 164 -5.18 -4.73 -4.11
C HIS A 164 -5.99 -5.96 -3.70
N LEU A 165 -5.35 -6.96 -3.11
CA LEU A 165 -6.03 -8.17 -2.64
C LEU A 165 -7.09 -7.88 -1.56
N ARG A 166 -6.82 -6.98 -0.62
CA ARG A 166 -7.82 -6.53 0.38
C ARG A 166 -9.04 -5.89 -0.27
N LEU A 167 -8.83 -5.12 -1.31
CA LEU A 167 -9.92 -4.46 -2.01
C LEU A 167 -10.73 -5.46 -2.84
N ILE A 168 -10.08 -6.35 -3.58
CA ILE A 168 -10.75 -7.44 -4.31
C ILE A 168 -11.58 -8.29 -3.34
N LYS A 169 -11.00 -8.70 -2.21
CA LYS A 169 -11.70 -9.43 -1.16
C LYS A 169 -12.93 -8.69 -0.63
N LYS A 170 -12.82 -7.37 -0.42
CA LYS A 170 -13.94 -6.53 0.00
C LYS A 170 -15.03 -6.48 -1.07
N LEU A 171 -14.67 -6.32 -2.33
CA LEU A 171 -15.62 -6.28 -3.43
C LEU A 171 -16.34 -7.60 -3.61
N MET A 172 -15.62 -8.73 -3.55
CA MET A 172 -16.23 -10.06 -3.58
C MET A 172 -17.26 -10.23 -2.46
N LYS A 173 -16.92 -9.82 -1.24
CA LYS A 173 -17.87 -9.88 -0.12
C LYS A 173 -19.12 -9.04 -0.40
N VAL A 174 -18.95 -7.79 -0.83
CA VAL A 174 -20.09 -6.87 -1.07
C VAL A 174 -20.97 -7.36 -2.22
N SER A 175 -20.38 -7.87 -3.30
CA SER A 175 -21.13 -8.40 -4.45
C SER A 175 -21.82 -9.72 -4.11
N TYR A 176 -21.20 -10.59 -3.30
CA TYR A 176 -21.81 -11.81 -2.77
C TYR A 176 -23.05 -11.48 -1.91
N GLU A 177 -22.90 -10.53 -0.95
CA GLU A 177 -24.01 -10.06 -0.10
C GLU A 177 -25.17 -9.42 -0.89
N LYS A 178 -24.90 -8.89 -2.09
CA LYS A 178 -25.90 -8.36 -3.03
C LYS A 178 -26.50 -9.44 -3.95
N GLY A 179 -26.07 -10.69 -3.86
CA GLY A 179 -26.52 -11.78 -4.72
C GLY A 179 -26.04 -11.70 -6.18
N VAL A 180 -24.95 -10.96 -6.44
CA VAL A 180 -24.38 -10.81 -7.79
C VAL A 180 -23.67 -12.09 -8.25
N HIS A 181 -23.14 -12.87 -7.31
CA HIS A 181 -22.45 -14.15 -7.55
C HIS A 181 -22.48 -15.04 -6.29
N GLU A 182 -22.16 -16.30 -6.47
CA GLU A 182 -22.10 -17.30 -5.38
C GLU A 182 -20.65 -17.72 -5.02
N ASN A 183 -19.63 -17.08 -5.62
CA ASN A 183 -18.23 -17.41 -5.36
C ASN A 183 -17.81 -16.98 -3.95
N ASP A 184 -17.45 -17.93 -3.10
CA ASP A 184 -17.03 -17.73 -1.71
C ASP A 184 -15.51 -17.65 -1.52
N ALA A 185 -14.72 -17.59 -2.59
CA ALA A 185 -13.26 -17.60 -2.55
C ALA A 185 -12.68 -16.58 -1.55
N TYR A 186 -13.38 -15.46 -1.33
CA TYR A 186 -12.96 -14.44 -0.36
C TYR A 186 -12.97 -14.92 1.11
N LEU A 187 -13.68 -16.03 1.43
CA LEU A 187 -13.68 -16.65 2.76
C LEU A 187 -12.53 -17.63 2.94
N GLN A 188 -11.97 -18.13 1.85
CA GLN A 188 -10.97 -19.18 1.87
C GLN A 188 -9.66 -18.75 2.53
N SER A 189 -9.03 -19.69 3.24
CA SER A 189 -7.80 -19.43 4.01
C SER A 189 -6.61 -19.01 3.15
N TRP A 190 -6.57 -19.41 1.90
CA TRP A 190 -5.53 -19.04 0.93
C TRP A 190 -5.70 -17.62 0.40
N PHE A 191 -6.92 -17.04 0.39
CA PHE A 191 -7.15 -15.67 -0.05
C PHE A 191 -6.74 -14.67 1.04
N LYS A 192 -5.46 -14.68 1.37
CA LYS A 192 -4.89 -13.81 2.40
C LYS A 192 -4.13 -12.65 1.76
N ALA A 193 -4.52 -11.44 2.12
CA ALA A 193 -3.63 -10.31 2.00
C ALA A 193 -2.51 -10.51 3.04
N ARG A 194 -1.35 -11.03 2.63
CA ARG A 194 -0.22 -11.28 3.55
C ARG A 194 0.12 -10.00 4.29
N ASP A 195 0.08 -10.05 5.61
CA ASP A 195 0.61 -8.98 6.43
C ASP A 195 2.12 -9.21 6.50
N ASN A 196 2.85 -8.61 5.54
CA ASN A 196 4.31 -8.63 5.63
C ASN A 196 4.69 -7.93 6.92
N GLN A 197 5.59 -8.55 7.66
CA GLN A 197 6.23 -7.89 8.80
C GLN A 197 6.69 -6.52 8.32
N LYS A 198 6.04 -5.48 8.83
CA LYS A 198 6.42 -4.12 8.50
C LYS A 198 7.80 -3.90 9.09
N PRO A 199 8.79 -3.51 8.27
CA PRO A 199 10.13 -3.27 8.79
C PRO A 199 10.03 -2.26 9.94
N ASP A 200 10.88 -2.46 10.95
CA ASP A 200 10.97 -1.53 12.05
C ASP A 200 11.29 -0.14 11.50
N LYS A 201 10.41 0.79 11.81
CA LYS A 201 10.59 2.17 11.35
C LYS A 201 11.31 2.96 12.41
N ILE A 202 12.25 3.79 11.99
CA ILE A 202 13.03 4.64 12.87
C ILE A 202 12.15 5.57 13.72
N TYR A 203 12.68 5.94 14.88
CA TYR A 203 12.29 7.14 15.63
C TYR A 203 13.53 7.99 15.91
N LEU A 204 13.35 9.26 16.22
CA LEU A 204 14.40 10.15 16.67
C LEU A 204 14.44 10.15 18.21
N THR A 205 15.62 9.95 18.78
CA THR A 205 15.81 10.03 20.22
C THR A 205 15.65 11.47 20.70
N ARG A 206 15.60 11.67 22.02
CA ARG A 206 15.50 13.01 22.60
C ARG A 206 16.71 13.88 22.24
N GLU A 207 17.90 13.30 22.24
CA GLU A 207 19.15 13.97 21.86
C GLU A 207 19.13 14.39 20.40
N GLU A 208 18.60 13.56 19.52
CA GLU A 208 18.45 13.90 18.10
C GLU A 208 17.40 15.00 17.87
N ILE A 209 16.35 15.06 18.69
CA ILE A 209 15.38 16.18 18.66
C ILE A 209 16.05 17.47 19.14
N VAL A 210 16.86 17.42 20.19
CA VAL A 210 17.63 18.60 20.65
C VAL A 210 18.56 19.11 19.55
N LYS A 211 19.24 18.25 18.79
CA LYS A 211 20.04 18.65 17.64
C LYS A 211 19.18 19.41 16.58
N LEU A 212 17.96 18.96 16.34
CA LEU A 212 17.04 19.68 15.44
C LEU A 212 16.59 21.01 16.01
N GLU A 213 16.31 21.09 17.32
CA GLU A 213 15.92 22.33 18.02
C GLU A 213 17.04 23.39 17.93
N GLN A 214 18.30 22.97 18.08
CA GLN A 214 19.48 23.83 18.12
C GLN A 214 20.07 24.15 16.73
N LEU A 215 19.63 23.47 15.68
CA LEU A 215 20.17 23.66 14.33
C LEU A 215 19.87 25.07 13.83
N ASP A 216 20.91 25.85 13.56
CA ASP A 216 20.74 27.16 12.92
C ASP A 216 20.42 27.01 11.42
N LEU A 217 19.28 27.50 11.04
CA LEU A 217 18.78 27.55 9.67
C LEU A 217 18.32 28.97 9.28
N SER A 218 18.87 29.99 9.93
CA SER A 218 18.53 31.41 9.69
C SER A 218 18.73 31.81 8.23
N THR A 219 19.79 31.30 7.60
CA THR A 219 20.14 31.55 6.19
C THR A 219 19.35 30.68 5.20
N VAL A 220 18.57 29.71 5.64
CA VAL A 220 17.85 28.73 4.78
C VAL A 220 16.39 28.64 5.21
N PRO A 221 15.57 29.70 4.96
CA PRO A 221 14.21 29.81 5.50
C PRO A 221 13.26 28.65 5.12
N HIS A 222 13.44 28.04 3.94
CA HIS A 222 12.59 26.91 3.53
C HIS A 222 12.88 25.63 4.33
N LEU A 223 14.14 25.37 4.73
CA LEU A 223 14.48 24.27 5.64
C LEU A 223 14.05 24.58 7.06
N LYS A 224 14.21 25.84 7.52
CA LYS A 224 13.76 26.27 8.84
C LYS A 224 12.26 26.04 9.03
N ARG A 225 11.43 26.43 8.05
CA ARG A 225 9.98 26.21 8.10
C ARG A 225 9.61 24.73 8.25
N GLU A 226 10.26 23.83 7.53
CA GLU A 226 9.97 22.40 7.61
C GLU A 226 10.49 21.79 8.90
N ARG A 227 11.66 22.21 9.42
CA ARG A 227 12.16 21.84 10.72
C ARG A 227 11.16 22.23 11.83
N ASP A 228 10.71 23.47 11.83
CA ASP A 228 9.81 24.01 12.84
C ASP A 228 8.45 23.31 12.80
N ARG A 229 7.90 23.07 11.61
CA ARG A 229 6.66 22.29 11.44
C ARG A 229 6.81 20.84 11.89
N PHE A 230 7.97 20.21 11.65
CA PHE A 230 8.29 18.88 12.15
C PHE A 230 8.36 18.85 13.68
N LEU A 231 8.97 19.85 14.31
CA LEU A 231 9.02 19.97 15.77
C LEU A 231 7.62 20.14 16.37
N LEU A 232 6.74 20.93 15.75
CA LEU A 232 5.34 20.99 16.18
C LEU A 232 4.65 19.64 16.11
N ALA A 233 4.85 18.88 15.01
CA ALA A 233 4.31 17.53 14.89
C ALA A 233 4.87 16.57 15.95
N TYR A 234 6.09 16.75 16.39
CA TYR A 234 6.72 16.02 17.48
C TYR A 234 6.11 16.38 18.84
N TYR A 235 6.01 17.68 19.16
CA TYR A 235 5.48 18.16 20.44
C TYR A 235 4.00 17.83 20.63
N PHE A 236 3.20 17.98 19.57
CA PHE A 236 1.76 17.77 19.62
C PHE A 236 1.32 16.38 19.20
N LEU A 237 2.24 15.47 18.92
CA LEU A 237 1.97 14.13 18.40
C LEU A 237 1.04 14.14 17.17
N MET A 238 1.15 15.15 16.31
CA MET A 238 0.24 15.36 15.19
C MET A 238 0.68 14.66 13.91
N ARG A 239 -0.27 14.35 13.05
CA ARG A 239 -0.01 14.02 11.65
C ARG A 239 0.26 15.29 10.85
N PHE A 240 0.90 15.16 9.70
CA PHE A 240 1.10 16.29 8.77
C PHE A 240 -0.21 17.05 8.49
N SER A 241 -1.28 16.32 8.16
CA SER A 241 -2.59 16.92 7.86
C SER A 241 -3.20 17.70 9.02
N ASP A 242 -2.87 17.33 10.25
CA ASP A 242 -3.41 17.96 11.43
C ASP A 242 -2.63 19.24 11.76
N VAL A 243 -1.28 19.19 11.69
CA VAL A 243 -0.43 20.38 11.92
C VAL A 243 -0.75 21.52 10.95
N VAL A 244 -0.97 21.21 9.67
CA VAL A 244 -1.28 22.22 8.65
C VAL A 244 -2.58 22.99 8.96
N LYS A 245 -3.46 22.40 9.75
CA LYS A 245 -4.76 22.99 10.13
C LYS A 245 -4.78 23.67 11.49
N VAL A 246 -3.66 23.64 12.23
CA VAL A 246 -3.56 24.34 13.51
C VAL A 246 -3.71 25.85 13.29
N SER A 247 -4.58 26.44 14.06
CA SER A 247 -4.83 27.90 14.09
C SER A 247 -4.83 28.42 15.52
N LYS A 248 -4.82 29.71 15.71
CA LYS A 248 -4.85 30.34 17.02
C LYS A 248 -6.08 29.92 17.84
N ALA A 249 -7.22 29.69 17.18
CA ALA A 249 -8.46 29.26 17.82
C ALA A 249 -8.40 27.87 18.46
N ASN A 250 -7.38 27.05 18.15
CA ASN A 250 -7.20 25.75 18.78
C ASN A 250 -6.55 25.83 20.16
N PHE A 251 -6.03 26.98 20.57
CA PHE A 251 -5.31 27.16 21.82
C PHE A 251 -6.20 27.81 22.87
N PHE A 252 -6.04 27.36 24.11
CA PHE A 252 -6.71 27.92 25.27
C PHE A 252 -5.79 27.87 26.51
N GLU A 253 -6.09 28.66 27.53
CA GLU A 253 -5.38 28.68 28.80
C GLU A 253 -6.31 28.14 29.90
N GLN A 254 -5.76 27.33 30.78
CA GLN A 254 -6.43 26.82 31.95
C GLN A 254 -5.40 26.64 33.08
N ASP A 255 -5.73 27.11 34.26
CA ASP A 255 -4.90 27.03 35.49
C ASP A 255 -3.46 27.57 35.27
N GLY A 256 -3.30 28.58 34.42
CA GLY A 256 -2.02 29.22 34.09
C GLY A 256 -1.19 28.48 33.04
N ASP A 257 -1.64 27.32 32.58
CA ASP A 257 -1.03 26.53 31.55
C ASP A 257 -1.75 26.68 30.21
N ARG A 258 -0.98 26.56 29.12
CA ARG A 258 -1.52 26.62 27.76
C ARG A 258 -1.70 25.25 27.16
N TYR A 259 -2.85 25.05 26.52
CA TYR A 259 -3.25 23.80 25.88
C TYR A 259 -3.64 24.03 24.43
N LEU A 260 -3.44 22.99 23.61
CA LEU A 260 -3.91 22.87 22.24
C LEU A 260 -5.00 21.81 22.19
N SER A 261 -6.20 22.15 21.70
CA SER A 261 -7.28 21.20 21.45
C SER A 261 -7.60 21.10 19.98
N TYR A 262 -7.69 19.87 19.48
CA TYR A 262 -8.02 19.61 18.07
C TYR A 262 -8.73 18.26 17.89
N ILE A 263 -9.40 18.10 16.76
CA ILE A 263 -9.97 16.81 16.34
C ILE A 263 -9.06 16.19 15.30
N SER A 264 -8.48 15.01 15.58
CA SER A 264 -7.64 14.27 14.64
C SER A 264 -8.42 13.91 13.40
N GLN A 265 -7.98 14.38 12.24
CA GLN A 265 -8.69 14.26 10.95
C GLN A 265 -8.96 12.82 10.52
N LYS A 266 -8.01 11.91 10.76
CA LYS A 266 -8.09 10.53 10.33
C LYS A 266 -8.95 9.65 11.25
N GLU A 267 -8.87 9.89 12.55
CA GLU A 267 -9.52 9.04 13.56
C GLU A 267 -10.86 9.67 14.04
N ASN A 268 -11.07 10.95 13.72
CA ASN A 268 -12.16 11.78 14.25
C ASN A 268 -12.23 11.69 15.78
N THR A 269 -11.07 11.85 16.43
CA THR A 269 -10.91 11.72 17.88
C THR A 269 -10.40 13.05 18.44
N PRO A 270 -10.99 13.60 19.49
CA PRO A 270 -10.48 14.78 20.16
C PRO A 270 -9.12 14.48 20.81
N ALA A 271 -8.28 15.47 20.88
CA ALA A 271 -6.99 15.44 21.56
C ALA A 271 -6.72 16.79 22.21
N THR A 272 -6.23 16.77 23.43
CA THR A 272 -5.77 17.96 24.15
C THR A 272 -4.33 17.74 24.57
N VAL A 273 -3.47 18.69 24.23
CA VAL A 273 -2.02 18.57 24.39
C VAL A 273 -1.49 19.79 25.13
N PRO A 274 -0.66 19.63 26.17
CA PRO A 274 0.00 20.78 26.81
C PRO A 274 1.00 21.42 25.85
N VAL A 275 1.08 22.75 25.87
CA VAL A 275 1.88 23.52 24.92
C VAL A 275 3.22 23.91 25.54
N LYS A 276 4.31 23.29 25.05
CA LYS A 276 5.69 23.66 25.42
C LYS A 276 5.97 25.11 24.96
N LYS A 277 6.73 25.89 25.74
CA LYS A 277 7.14 27.25 25.39
C LYS A 277 7.79 27.36 24.00
N ALA A 278 8.67 26.40 23.66
CA ALA A 278 9.28 26.35 22.32
C ALA A 278 8.26 26.12 21.19
N ALA A 279 7.22 25.32 21.43
CA ALA A 279 6.16 25.11 20.45
C ALA A 279 5.32 26.38 20.24
N TRP A 280 5.03 27.08 21.35
CA TRP A 280 4.32 28.35 21.26
C TRP A 280 5.10 29.41 20.48
N ALA A 281 6.40 29.56 20.77
CA ALA A 281 7.27 30.48 20.03
C ALA A 281 7.29 30.20 18.52
N ILE A 282 7.30 28.92 18.14
CA ILE A 282 7.17 28.55 16.72
C ILE A 282 5.80 28.99 16.18
N CYS A 283 4.71 28.78 16.92
CA CYS A 283 3.37 29.17 16.48
C CYS A 283 3.28 30.70 16.24
N GLU A 284 3.80 31.49 17.15
CA GLU A 284 3.83 32.95 17.03
C GLU A 284 4.69 33.40 15.84
N ALA A 285 5.89 32.81 15.65
CA ALA A 285 6.80 33.17 14.56
C ALA A 285 6.18 32.97 13.18
N TYR A 286 5.22 32.06 13.02
CA TYR A 286 4.53 31.81 11.75
C TYR A 286 3.07 32.32 11.73
N GLY A 287 2.66 33.11 12.70
CA GLY A 287 1.27 33.63 12.78
C GLY A 287 0.22 32.50 12.73
N PHE A 288 0.54 31.32 13.28
CA PHE A 288 -0.31 30.13 13.28
C PHE A 288 -0.67 29.60 11.89
N ASN A 289 0.14 29.89 10.87
CA ASN A 289 -0.02 29.37 9.52
C ASN A 289 1.11 28.40 9.18
N PHE A 290 0.77 27.11 8.98
CA PHE A 290 1.71 26.02 8.71
C PHE A 290 1.50 25.39 7.33
N SER A 291 0.77 26.04 6.44
CA SER A 291 0.49 25.57 5.08
C SER A 291 1.61 25.99 4.12
N PHE A 292 2.82 25.43 4.28
CA PHE A 292 3.99 25.81 3.48
C PHE A 292 4.13 25.03 2.19
N THR A 293 4.28 23.71 2.32
CA THR A 293 4.54 22.80 1.20
C THR A 293 3.72 21.53 1.31
N ALA A 294 3.58 20.83 0.18
CA ALA A 294 2.98 19.48 0.16
C ALA A 294 3.83 18.48 0.95
N ASN A 295 3.20 17.45 1.53
CA ASN A 295 3.86 16.45 2.36
C ASN A 295 5.06 15.76 1.69
N GLN A 296 5.02 15.54 0.37
CA GLN A 296 6.13 14.95 -0.37
C GLN A 296 7.37 15.86 -0.39
N VAL A 297 7.16 17.15 -0.61
CA VAL A 297 8.23 18.16 -0.60
C VAL A 297 8.79 18.28 0.82
N ALA A 298 7.91 18.41 1.84
CA ALA A 298 8.31 18.43 3.24
C ALA A 298 9.21 17.24 3.61
N ASN A 299 8.82 16.02 3.24
CA ASN A 299 9.61 14.82 3.53
C ASN A 299 10.99 14.84 2.85
N ARG A 300 11.12 15.42 1.66
CA ARG A 300 12.42 15.61 0.99
C ARG A 300 13.31 16.60 1.73
N LEU A 301 12.74 17.75 2.12
CA LEU A 301 13.47 18.79 2.86
C LEU A 301 13.86 18.31 4.28
N LEU A 302 13.01 17.56 4.95
CA LEU A 302 13.32 16.98 6.27
C LEU A 302 14.52 16.05 6.26
N LYS A 303 14.80 15.33 5.18
CA LYS A 303 16.02 14.55 5.07
C LYS A 303 17.27 15.42 5.06
N GLN A 304 17.23 16.56 4.38
CA GLN A 304 18.30 17.54 4.37
C GLN A 304 18.49 18.16 5.77
N VAL A 305 17.39 18.57 6.41
CA VAL A 305 17.41 19.08 7.79
C VAL A 305 18.03 18.06 8.76
N ALA A 306 17.61 16.81 8.70
CA ALA A 306 18.14 15.74 9.54
C ALA A 306 19.63 15.45 9.26
N SER A 307 20.07 15.56 8.02
CA SER A 307 21.47 15.43 7.63
C SER A 307 22.31 16.56 8.22
N LEU A 308 21.85 17.81 8.08
CA LEU A 308 22.50 18.99 8.64
C LEU A 308 22.57 18.97 10.16
N ALA A 309 21.59 18.37 10.83
CA ALA A 309 21.59 18.13 12.28
C ALA A 309 22.51 16.98 12.72
N GLY A 310 23.27 16.37 11.81
CA GLY A 310 24.20 15.27 12.11
C GLY A 310 23.51 13.96 12.48
N ILE A 311 22.26 13.72 12.00
CA ILE A 311 21.54 12.47 12.21
C ILE A 311 21.93 11.48 11.10
N THR A 312 23.20 11.05 11.10
CA THR A 312 23.81 10.30 10.00
C THR A 312 24.17 8.86 10.36
N GLN A 313 23.86 8.40 11.57
CA GLN A 313 24.10 7.01 11.97
C GLN A 313 23.46 6.05 10.96
N LEU A 314 24.20 5.02 10.56
CA LEU A 314 23.68 3.96 9.69
C LEU A 314 22.61 3.15 10.42
N VAL A 315 21.48 2.96 9.75
CA VAL A 315 20.36 2.15 10.25
C VAL A 315 19.79 1.29 9.11
N THR A 316 19.36 0.09 9.47
CA THR A 316 18.69 -0.81 8.52
C THR A 316 17.18 -0.70 8.68
N GLN A 317 16.48 -0.46 7.57
CA GLN A 317 15.02 -0.47 7.54
C GLN A 317 14.53 -1.30 6.35
N GLY A 318 14.02 -2.50 6.62
CA GLY A 318 13.74 -3.49 5.59
C GLY A 318 15.01 -3.99 4.92
N SER A 319 15.10 -3.89 3.61
CA SER A 319 16.28 -4.27 2.80
C SER A 319 17.28 -3.13 2.59
N ARG A 320 17.06 -1.95 3.17
CA ARG A 320 17.90 -0.76 2.95
C ARG A 320 18.69 -0.43 4.19
N THR A 321 20.02 -0.29 4.06
CA THR A 321 20.92 0.25 5.08
C THR A 321 21.45 1.58 4.59
N GLU A 322 21.04 2.67 5.24
CA GLU A 322 21.37 4.04 4.86
C GLU A 322 21.52 4.92 6.11
N PRO A 323 22.09 6.13 5.98
CA PRO A 323 22.06 7.11 7.05
C PRO A 323 20.64 7.37 7.55
N LYS A 324 20.45 7.47 8.85
CA LYS A 324 19.14 7.62 9.51
C LYS A 324 18.33 8.79 8.97
N CYS A 325 18.99 9.89 8.58
CA CYS A 325 18.35 11.04 7.94
C CYS A 325 17.54 10.65 6.67
N GLN A 326 17.96 9.64 5.91
CA GLN A 326 17.28 9.19 4.70
C GLN A 326 15.93 8.52 4.97
N PHE A 327 15.68 8.09 6.18
CA PHE A 327 14.41 7.50 6.61
C PHE A 327 13.50 8.47 7.37
N VAL A 328 13.98 9.70 7.65
CA VAL A 328 13.18 10.72 8.32
C VAL A 328 12.06 11.20 7.40
N THR A 329 10.86 11.18 7.94
CA THR A 329 9.64 11.67 7.30
C THR A 329 8.83 12.45 8.31
N PHE A 330 7.85 13.23 7.86
CA PHE A 330 6.96 13.94 8.78
C PHE A 330 6.28 13.01 9.80
N HIS A 331 5.98 11.77 9.40
CA HIS A 331 5.40 10.77 10.29
C HIS A 331 6.38 10.28 11.38
N THR A 332 7.69 10.44 11.16
CA THR A 332 8.73 10.16 12.17
C THR A 332 8.57 11.07 13.39
N ALA A 333 8.18 12.34 13.22
CA ALA A 333 7.93 13.26 14.33
C ALA A 333 6.93 12.68 15.34
N ARG A 334 5.73 12.31 14.86
CA ARG A 334 4.67 11.73 15.69
C ARG A 334 5.10 10.44 16.38
N ARG A 335 5.85 9.58 15.67
CA ARG A 335 6.39 8.35 16.24
C ARG A 335 7.42 8.64 17.32
N SER A 336 8.35 9.55 17.05
CA SER A 336 9.38 9.94 18.00
C SER A 336 8.77 10.53 19.27
N GLY A 337 7.78 11.42 19.14
CA GLY A 337 7.08 11.98 20.28
C GLY A 337 6.41 10.91 21.15
N ALA A 338 5.67 10.00 20.54
CA ALA A 338 5.02 8.90 21.28
C ALA A 338 6.04 7.96 21.94
N THR A 339 7.14 7.60 21.24
CA THR A 339 8.19 6.73 21.79
C THR A 339 8.93 7.41 22.93
N ASN A 340 9.33 8.67 22.77
CA ASN A 340 10.05 9.40 23.81
C ASN A 340 9.17 9.62 25.07
N LEU A 341 7.87 9.92 24.91
CA LEU A 341 6.96 9.99 26.04
C LEU A 341 6.84 8.65 26.77
N ARG A 342 6.79 7.54 26.03
CA ARG A 342 6.76 6.20 26.65
C ARG A 342 8.04 5.93 27.43
N LEU A 343 9.20 6.27 26.87
CA LEU A 343 10.51 6.13 27.53
C LEU A 343 10.66 7.06 28.76
N MET A 344 9.86 8.12 28.84
CA MET A 344 9.77 8.99 30.00
C MET A 344 8.76 8.48 31.07
N GLY A 345 8.10 7.35 30.82
CA GLY A 345 7.16 6.74 31.77
C GLY A 345 5.68 7.00 31.49
N ALA A 346 5.33 7.76 30.43
CA ALA A 346 3.93 8.01 30.12
C ALA A 346 3.16 6.71 29.82
N SER A 347 1.93 6.60 30.32
CA SER A 347 1.06 5.46 30.05
C SER A 347 0.61 5.41 28.58
N LEU A 348 0.27 4.22 28.07
CA LEU A 348 -0.29 4.08 26.71
C LEU A 348 -1.57 4.90 26.57
N LYS A 349 -2.40 4.97 27.64
CA LYS A 349 -3.63 5.73 27.65
C LYS A 349 -3.35 7.22 27.52
N THR A 350 -2.42 7.76 28.30
CA THR A 350 -2.00 9.17 28.23
C THR A 350 -1.52 9.52 26.80
N ILE A 351 -0.64 8.68 26.21
CA ILE A 351 -0.14 8.90 24.87
C ILE A 351 -1.29 8.86 23.83
N ALA A 352 -2.23 7.93 24.00
CA ALA A 352 -3.40 7.81 23.12
C ALA A 352 -4.26 9.08 23.15
N ASP A 353 -4.56 9.59 24.34
CA ASP A 353 -5.41 10.74 24.54
C ASP A 353 -4.80 12.02 23.95
N ILE A 354 -3.53 12.33 24.29
CA ILE A 354 -2.86 13.52 23.77
C ILE A 354 -2.56 13.45 22.27
N GLY A 355 -2.41 12.25 21.71
CA GLY A 355 -2.16 12.06 20.29
C GLY A 355 -3.42 11.81 19.45
N GLY A 356 -4.61 11.73 20.07
CA GLY A 356 -5.87 11.45 19.36
C GLY A 356 -5.87 10.08 18.68
N TRP A 357 -5.44 9.00 19.38
CA TRP A 357 -5.59 7.62 18.92
C TRP A 357 -6.82 6.96 19.52
N LYS A 358 -7.65 6.39 18.67
CA LYS A 358 -8.86 5.69 19.10
C LYS A 358 -8.59 4.33 19.77
N LYS A 359 -7.49 3.65 19.40
CA LYS A 359 -7.16 2.30 19.89
C LYS A 359 -5.74 2.25 20.44
N LEU A 360 -5.57 1.69 21.64
CA LEU A 360 -4.25 1.49 22.27
C LEU A 360 -3.33 0.62 21.43
N SER A 361 -3.84 -0.44 20.79
CA SER A 361 -3.07 -1.29 19.88
C SER A 361 -2.50 -0.52 18.66
N THR A 362 -3.07 0.65 18.34
CA THR A 362 -2.49 1.54 17.32
C THR A 362 -1.30 2.30 17.91
N VAL A 363 -1.38 2.75 19.17
CA VAL A 363 -0.27 3.42 19.86
C VAL A 363 0.92 2.47 19.98
N GLU A 364 0.71 1.24 20.42
CA GLU A 364 1.77 0.21 20.53
C GLU A 364 2.56 0.03 19.22
N ARG A 365 1.88 0.06 18.07
CA ARG A 365 2.55 0.01 16.76
C ARG A 365 3.42 1.23 16.44
N TYR A 366 3.20 2.35 17.12
CA TYR A 366 4.03 3.54 17.01
C TYR A 366 5.24 3.51 17.93
N LEU A 367 5.14 2.80 19.05
CA LEU A 367 6.22 2.68 20.00
C LEU A 367 7.32 1.80 19.40
N ARG A 368 8.50 2.36 19.26
CA ARG A 368 9.65 1.71 18.60
C ARG A 368 10.88 1.70 19.51
N ALA A 369 10.61 1.59 20.81
CA ALA A 369 11.67 1.36 21.78
C ALA A 369 12.35 0.02 21.49
N SER A 370 13.66 0.01 21.44
CA SER A 370 14.44 -1.23 21.37
C SER A 370 14.38 -1.99 22.70
N GLY A 371 14.77 -3.25 22.70
CA GLY A 371 14.93 -3.99 23.95
C GLY A 371 15.89 -3.29 24.92
N MET A 372 16.94 -2.65 24.40
CA MET A 372 17.87 -1.84 25.18
C MET A 372 17.21 -0.59 25.78
N ASP A 373 16.33 0.09 25.03
CA ASP A 373 15.57 1.25 25.55
C ASP A 373 14.63 0.82 26.68
N SER A 374 13.99 -0.35 26.52
CA SER A 374 13.14 -0.94 27.57
C SER A 374 13.94 -1.31 28.81
N ALA A 375 15.13 -1.87 28.64
CA ALA A 375 16.04 -2.20 29.75
C ALA A 375 16.50 -0.94 30.50
N LYS A 376 16.86 0.13 29.77
CA LYS A 376 17.21 1.43 30.38
C LYS A 376 16.05 2.03 31.16
N LEU A 377 14.81 1.90 30.65
CA LEU A 377 13.63 2.35 31.38
C LEU A 377 13.43 1.54 32.66
N ALA A 378 13.52 0.21 32.57
CA ALA A 378 13.39 -0.67 33.74
C ALA A 378 14.45 -0.35 34.82
N LYS A 379 15.69 -0.07 34.43
CA LYS A 379 16.72 0.40 35.36
C LYS A 379 16.36 1.71 36.06
N LYS A 380 15.78 2.69 35.29
CA LYS A 380 15.33 3.97 35.88
C LYS A 380 14.17 3.81 36.87
N LEU A 381 13.41 2.72 36.81
CA LEU A 381 12.34 2.42 37.77
C LEU A 381 12.85 1.78 39.05
N GLY A 382 14.17 1.62 39.23
CA GLY A 382 14.81 1.10 40.45
C GLY A 382 14.56 -0.40 40.70
N VAL A 383 14.13 -1.15 39.68
CA VAL A 383 13.83 -2.60 39.83
C VAL A 383 15.10 -3.45 39.73
N PHE A 384 16.19 -2.89 39.17
CA PHE A 384 17.42 -3.59 38.85
C PHE A 384 18.69 -2.87 39.40
N ASP A 385 18.52 -2.06 40.43
CA ASP A 385 19.62 -1.39 41.13
C ASP A 385 20.23 -2.30 42.20
#